data_df14a8c7e6598559087588ff7772c1dc
#
_entry.id   df14a8c7e6598559087588ff7772c1dc
#
_cell.length_a   1.000
_cell.length_b   1.000
_cell.length_c   1.000
_cell.angle_alpha   90.00
_cell.angle_beta   90.00
_cell.angle_gamma   90.00
#
_symmetry.space_group_name_H-M   'P 1'
#
loop_
_entity.id
_entity.type
_entity.pdbx_description
1 polymer ?
#
loop_
_entity_poly.entity_id
_entity_poly.type
_entity_poly.pdbx_seq_one_letter_code
_entity_poly.pdbx_strand_id
1 'polypeptide(L)'
;MDKKMYKKPQLLAYLNGMPDIESTYPVLARLHTRGKIDVRAIIYSRQLRKEPRLSEAFRIYGFTPESGSKLSMKLLFQQAIRKCDAVMSIADPFWDSTTRKQRGTYIRKIGKPTIWLQHGAYQLGVNGPLTDKPMAYYSEKLLFWEPLSDNRALFTADVPEKIDVVGFTKQNILPPRTWGPEVAAWQARYPRRLLVCQSFRWGNGRYSNDNIQQFYDLIEQTVDRNPDLGIIIRSHRGKTRKNHSAHDNRLAKKYPNILFSKYYSGPLAKASIHDALDLCHAMVSPTSTTVLDCVYSGKPAALFDEGLAIFPHLPQIATVQDVEIFLAQIDQPGPEQGQLIERFGRFDDNLDRAATLVEDFMLARQP
;
A
#
# COMPACT_ATOMS: atom_id res chain seq x y z
N MET A 1 -12.98 -10.47 48.02
CA MET A 1 -12.31 -11.07 46.88
C MET A 1 -11.83 -9.93 45.96
N ASP A 2 -10.58 -9.51 46.12
CA ASP A 2 -10.00 -8.50 45.25
C ASP A 2 -9.94 -9.06 43.82
N LYS A 3 -10.72 -8.47 42.91
CA LYS A 3 -10.52 -8.69 41.47
C LYS A 3 -9.12 -8.14 41.13
N LYS A 4 -8.09 -9.00 41.07
CA LYS A 4 -6.83 -8.64 40.40
C LYS A 4 -7.24 -8.11 39.03
N MET A 5 -7.18 -6.79 38.83
CA MET A 5 -7.31 -6.20 37.51
C MET A 5 -6.14 -6.71 36.69
N TYR A 6 -6.37 -7.71 35.87
CA TYR A 6 -5.37 -8.17 34.91
C TYR A 6 -5.04 -7.00 33.98
N LYS A 7 -3.78 -6.61 33.97
CA LYS A 7 -3.28 -5.59 33.05
C LYS A 7 -3.49 -6.06 31.63
N LYS A 8 -4.16 -5.26 30.80
CA LYS A 8 -4.31 -5.57 29.36
C LYS A 8 -2.96 -5.73 28.69
N PRO A 9 -2.80 -6.72 27.80
CA PRO A 9 -1.56 -6.85 27.04
C PRO A 9 -1.36 -5.65 26.11
N GLN A 10 -0.13 -5.18 25.97
CA GLN A 10 0.20 -3.99 25.18
C GLN A 10 0.84 -4.37 23.84
N LEU A 11 0.17 -4.02 22.74
CA LEU A 11 0.70 -4.08 21.37
C LEU A 11 1.40 -2.77 21.00
N LEU A 12 2.61 -2.87 20.44
CA LEU A 12 3.37 -1.72 19.93
C LEU A 12 3.49 -1.77 18.41
N ALA A 13 3.27 -0.64 17.73
CA ALA A 13 3.54 -0.49 16.30
C ALA A 13 4.31 0.79 15.98
N TYR A 14 5.09 0.75 14.89
CA TYR A 14 5.84 1.90 14.36
C TYR A 14 5.38 2.28 12.98
N LEU A 15 4.98 3.55 12.83
CA LEU A 15 4.48 4.14 11.60
C LEU A 15 5.58 5.05 11.00
N ASN A 16 6.46 4.46 10.19
CA ASN A 16 7.64 5.17 9.64
C ASN A 16 7.37 5.86 8.30
N GLY A 17 6.38 5.38 7.55
CA GLY A 17 6.05 5.87 6.22
C GLY A 17 4.60 5.62 5.87
N MET A 18 4.13 6.19 4.76
CA MET A 18 2.75 6.00 4.31
C MET A 18 2.36 4.52 4.14
N PRO A 19 3.22 3.62 3.60
CA PRO A 19 2.86 2.20 3.54
C PRO A 19 2.60 1.56 4.91
N ASP A 20 3.36 1.95 5.96
CA ASP A 20 3.08 1.49 7.33
C ASP A 20 1.73 2.04 7.82
N ILE A 21 1.47 3.32 7.54
CA ILE A 21 0.25 4.00 7.98
C ILE A 21 -0.96 3.39 7.29
N GLU A 22 -0.97 3.32 5.96
CA GLU A 22 -2.11 2.82 5.18
C GLU A 22 -2.43 1.34 5.45
N SER A 23 -1.42 0.51 5.76
CA SER A 23 -1.61 -0.93 5.98
C SER A 23 -1.85 -1.30 7.44
N THR A 24 -1.14 -0.66 8.37
CA THR A 24 -1.16 -1.07 9.79
C THR A 24 -2.14 -0.25 10.62
N TYR A 25 -2.24 1.05 10.35
CA TYR A 25 -3.05 1.94 11.17
C TYR A 25 -4.55 1.57 11.22
N PRO A 26 -5.22 1.16 10.11
CA PRO A 26 -6.62 0.73 10.17
C PRO A 26 -6.84 -0.43 11.14
N VAL A 27 -5.95 -1.40 11.16
CA VAL A 27 -5.99 -2.54 12.10
C VAL A 27 -5.78 -2.06 13.54
N LEU A 28 -4.82 -1.17 13.78
CA LEU A 28 -4.57 -0.62 15.12
C LEU A 28 -5.75 0.19 15.65
N ALA A 29 -6.38 1.00 14.81
CA ALA A 29 -7.58 1.76 15.17
C ALA A 29 -8.76 0.82 15.52
N ARG A 30 -8.95 -0.26 14.76
CA ARG A 30 -9.96 -1.29 15.05
C ARG A 30 -9.69 -1.98 16.40
N LEU A 31 -8.45 -2.35 16.68
CA LEU A 31 -8.02 -2.93 17.97
C LEU A 31 -8.25 -1.96 19.13
N HIS A 32 -7.90 -0.69 18.93
CA HIS A 32 -8.11 0.36 19.94
C HIS A 32 -9.60 0.52 20.28
N THR A 33 -10.46 0.56 19.25
CA THR A 33 -11.92 0.67 19.43
C THR A 33 -12.50 -0.54 20.16
N ARG A 34 -12.00 -1.74 19.88
CA ARG A 34 -12.44 -2.97 20.59
C ARG A 34 -12.01 -3.01 22.06
N GLY A 35 -10.88 -2.39 22.40
CA GLY A 35 -10.42 -2.18 23.75
C GLY A 35 -10.06 -3.43 24.56
N LYS A 36 -9.90 -4.61 23.94
CA LYS A 36 -9.48 -5.85 24.63
C LYS A 36 -7.99 -5.85 24.98
N ILE A 37 -7.18 -5.17 24.17
CA ILE A 37 -5.75 -4.99 24.38
C ILE A 37 -5.39 -3.51 24.37
N ASP A 38 -4.27 -3.13 24.97
CA ASP A 38 -3.74 -1.77 24.89
C ASP A 38 -2.93 -1.62 23.61
N VAL A 39 -3.31 -0.64 22.78
CA VAL A 39 -2.62 -0.36 21.51
C VAL A 39 -1.80 0.91 21.65
N ARG A 40 -0.52 0.80 21.37
CA ARG A 40 0.42 1.91 21.31
C ARG A 40 1.02 2.03 19.93
N ALA A 41 0.86 3.17 19.26
CA ALA A 41 1.50 3.44 17.98
C ALA A 41 2.41 4.65 18.10
N ILE A 42 3.58 4.58 17.45
CA ILE A 42 4.53 5.69 17.40
C ILE A 42 4.77 6.08 15.95
N ILE A 43 4.43 7.32 15.59
CA ILE A 43 4.63 7.87 14.25
C ILE A 43 5.87 8.74 14.19
N TYR A 44 6.64 8.63 13.11
CA TYR A 44 7.73 9.52 12.84
C TYR A 44 7.21 10.92 12.48
N SER A 45 7.51 11.93 13.33
CA SER A 45 7.00 13.30 13.21
C SER A 45 7.21 13.96 11.84
N ARG A 46 8.21 13.50 11.07
CA ARG A 46 8.39 13.93 9.68
C ARG A 46 7.20 13.57 8.78
N GLN A 47 6.44 12.48 9.09
CA GLN A 47 5.27 12.12 8.30
C GLN A 47 4.14 13.13 8.49
N LEU A 48 3.90 13.58 9.72
CA LEU A 48 2.91 14.63 10.03
C LEU A 48 3.24 15.95 9.32
N ARG A 49 4.54 16.31 9.24
CA ARG A 49 4.97 17.52 8.51
C ARG A 49 4.86 17.37 6.98
N LYS A 50 5.00 16.15 6.45
CA LYS A 50 4.87 15.89 5.01
C LYS A 50 3.42 15.80 4.55
N GLU A 51 2.57 15.24 5.40
CA GLU A 51 1.14 15.05 5.16
C GLU A 51 0.35 15.51 6.40
N PRO A 52 0.02 16.81 6.48
CA PRO A 52 -0.71 17.38 7.63
C PRO A 52 -2.10 16.77 7.87
N ARG A 53 -2.77 16.27 6.80
CA ARG A 53 -4.09 15.61 6.88
C ARG A 53 -4.08 14.37 7.77
N LEU A 54 -2.90 13.79 8.07
CA LEU A 54 -2.79 12.67 9.00
C LEU A 54 -3.31 13.01 10.40
N SER A 55 -3.11 14.25 10.87
CA SER A 55 -3.61 14.66 12.19
C SER A 55 -5.14 14.65 12.25
N GLU A 56 -5.79 15.06 11.17
CA GLU A 56 -7.24 14.99 11.05
C GLU A 56 -7.73 13.54 10.91
N ALA A 57 -7.04 12.75 10.09
CA ALA A 57 -7.34 11.32 9.94
C ALA A 57 -7.33 10.60 11.29
N PHE A 58 -6.31 10.81 12.11
CA PHE A 58 -6.21 10.18 13.43
C PHE A 58 -7.32 10.63 14.37
N ARG A 59 -7.76 11.87 14.28
CA ARG A 59 -8.91 12.37 15.04
C ARG A 59 -10.22 11.70 14.59
N ILE A 60 -10.42 11.54 13.29
CA ILE A 60 -11.62 10.86 12.73
C ILE A 60 -11.69 9.40 13.20
N TYR A 61 -10.55 8.70 13.18
CA TYR A 61 -10.49 7.30 13.63
C TYR A 61 -10.47 7.12 15.15
N GLY A 62 -10.43 8.21 15.93
CA GLY A 62 -10.42 8.17 17.39
C GLY A 62 -9.16 7.57 18.02
N PHE A 63 -8.08 7.37 17.24
CA PHE A 63 -6.82 6.81 17.71
C PHE A 63 -5.64 7.65 17.22
N THR A 64 -4.95 8.33 18.13
CA THR A 64 -3.83 9.23 17.78
C THR A 64 -2.50 8.62 18.18
N PRO A 65 -1.62 8.30 17.21
CA PRO A 65 -0.27 7.82 17.48
C PRO A 65 0.59 8.87 18.18
N GLU A 66 1.49 8.44 19.07
CA GLU A 66 2.51 9.30 19.66
C GLU A 66 3.50 9.76 18.59
N SER A 67 3.84 11.04 18.54
CA SER A 67 4.82 11.54 17.58
C SER A 67 6.24 11.55 18.15
N GLY A 68 7.19 11.09 17.35
CA GLY A 68 8.60 11.07 17.74
C GLY A 68 9.53 11.67 16.68
N SER A 69 10.54 12.45 17.12
CA SER A 69 11.65 12.86 16.27
C SER A 69 12.53 11.65 15.90
N LYS A 70 13.45 11.81 14.94
CA LYS A 70 14.38 10.73 14.58
C LYS A 70 15.23 10.26 15.77
N LEU A 71 15.64 11.18 16.63
CA LEU A 71 16.43 10.89 17.83
C LEU A 71 15.56 10.26 18.93
N SER A 72 14.40 10.87 19.24
CA SER A 72 13.49 10.32 20.22
C SER A 72 12.94 8.96 19.81
N MET A 73 12.69 8.72 18.53
CA MET A 73 12.31 7.40 18.00
C MET A 73 13.39 6.34 18.26
N LYS A 74 14.66 6.72 18.27
CA LYS A 74 15.77 5.80 18.58
C LYS A 74 15.82 5.46 20.08
N LEU A 75 15.55 6.42 20.96
CA LEU A 75 15.59 6.27 22.43
C LEU A 75 14.27 5.71 22.97
N LEU A 76 13.14 6.31 22.62
CA LEU A 76 11.80 5.87 23.02
C LEU A 76 11.46 4.47 22.52
N PHE A 77 12.01 4.09 21.37
CA PHE A 77 11.85 2.80 20.77
C PHE A 77 12.29 1.69 21.74
N GLN A 78 13.50 1.76 22.28
CA GLN A 78 14.02 0.72 23.18
C GLN A 78 13.16 0.58 24.43
N GLN A 79 12.77 1.69 25.02
CA GLN A 79 11.93 1.69 26.22
C GLN A 79 10.51 1.16 25.92
N ALA A 80 9.92 1.56 24.77
CA ALA A 80 8.60 1.10 24.37
C ALA A 80 8.58 -0.42 24.09
N ILE A 81 9.59 -0.96 23.39
CA ILE A 81 9.71 -2.39 23.14
C ILE A 81 9.86 -3.18 24.45
N ARG A 82 10.65 -2.69 25.41
CA ARG A 82 10.79 -3.39 26.70
C ARG A 82 9.45 -3.50 27.44
N LYS A 83 8.60 -2.49 27.33
CA LYS A 83 7.34 -2.39 28.05
C LYS A 83 6.16 -3.09 27.35
N CYS A 84 6.21 -3.28 26.02
CA CYS A 84 5.14 -3.95 25.29
C CYS A 84 5.23 -5.47 25.41
N ASP A 85 4.13 -6.14 25.12
CA ASP A 85 4.03 -7.60 25.12
C ASP A 85 4.28 -8.17 23.72
N ALA A 86 3.92 -7.43 22.64
CA ALA A 86 4.26 -7.78 21.28
C ALA A 86 4.47 -6.54 20.38
N VAL A 87 5.09 -6.74 19.22
CA VAL A 87 5.35 -5.71 18.21
C VAL A 87 4.69 -6.08 16.89
N MET A 88 3.91 -5.15 16.32
CA MET A 88 3.34 -5.29 14.98
C MET A 88 4.13 -4.47 13.96
N SER A 89 4.41 -5.05 12.79
CA SER A 89 5.21 -4.41 11.74
C SER A 89 4.87 -4.94 10.35
N ILE A 90 5.01 -4.10 9.33
CA ILE A 90 5.01 -4.53 7.91
C ILE A 90 6.38 -5.00 7.43
N ALA A 91 7.40 -4.92 8.28
CA ALA A 91 8.76 -5.37 7.98
C ALA A 91 9.14 -6.46 8.97
N ASP A 92 9.44 -7.65 8.45
CA ASP A 92 10.02 -8.69 9.28
C ASP A 92 11.43 -8.26 9.73
N PRO A 93 11.81 -8.54 10.99
CA PRO A 93 13.12 -8.19 11.53
C PRO A 93 14.32 -8.78 10.81
N PHE A 94 14.14 -9.79 9.96
CA PHE A 94 15.22 -10.36 9.15
C PHE A 94 15.63 -9.52 7.95
N TRP A 95 14.78 -8.60 7.53
CA TRP A 95 15.05 -7.85 6.30
C TRP A 95 16.18 -6.85 6.46
N ASP A 96 17.16 -7.02 5.60
CA ASP A 96 18.46 -6.37 5.61
C ASP A 96 18.47 -4.93 5.09
N SER A 97 17.52 -4.09 5.52
CA SER A 97 17.65 -2.65 5.30
C SER A 97 18.30 -1.99 6.52
N THR A 98 19.32 -1.18 6.28
CA THR A 98 20.17 -0.58 7.33
C THR A 98 19.45 0.12 8.47
N THR A 99 18.29 0.73 8.22
CA THR A 99 17.47 1.35 9.27
C THR A 99 16.50 0.39 9.97
N ARG A 100 16.11 -0.69 9.31
CA ARG A 100 15.20 -1.72 9.84
C ARG A 100 15.97 -2.81 10.57
N LYS A 101 17.20 -3.10 10.13
CA LYS A 101 18.11 -4.08 10.73
C LYS A 101 18.34 -3.84 12.23
N GLN A 102 18.61 -2.59 12.64
CA GLN A 102 18.83 -2.27 14.05
C GLN A 102 17.62 -2.54 14.93
N ARG A 103 16.40 -2.25 14.44
CA ARG A 103 15.15 -2.53 15.17
C ARG A 103 14.88 -4.02 15.27
N GLY A 104 14.99 -4.74 14.16
CA GLY A 104 14.82 -6.19 14.15
C GLY A 104 15.80 -6.89 15.04
N THR A 105 17.08 -6.50 15.01
CA THR A 105 18.10 -7.03 15.90
C THR A 105 17.77 -6.79 17.37
N TYR A 106 17.27 -5.59 17.71
CA TYR A 106 16.88 -5.27 19.07
C TYR A 106 15.66 -6.06 19.53
N ILE A 107 14.61 -6.15 18.72
CA ILE A 107 13.41 -6.95 19.00
C ILE A 107 13.78 -8.40 19.27
N ARG A 108 14.63 -8.99 18.42
CA ARG A 108 15.13 -10.37 18.60
C ARG A 108 15.94 -10.52 19.89
N LYS A 109 16.85 -9.59 20.16
CA LYS A 109 17.69 -9.64 21.37
C LYS A 109 16.87 -9.66 22.67
N ILE A 110 15.73 -8.99 22.71
CA ILE A 110 14.86 -8.96 23.88
C ILE A 110 13.72 -9.98 23.84
N GLY A 111 13.67 -10.81 22.79
CA GLY A 111 12.72 -11.93 22.67
C GLY A 111 11.24 -11.49 22.61
N LYS A 112 10.94 -10.33 22.03
CA LYS A 112 9.53 -9.88 21.92
C LYS A 112 8.82 -10.59 20.77
N PRO A 113 7.63 -11.16 21.01
CA PRO A 113 6.76 -11.67 19.96
C PRO A 113 6.50 -10.62 18.89
N THR A 114 6.46 -11.03 17.63
CA THR A 114 6.27 -10.13 16.51
C THR A 114 5.15 -10.62 15.61
N ILE A 115 4.28 -9.68 15.21
CA ILE A 115 3.21 -9.89 14.25
C ILE A 115 3.60 -9.14 12.98
N TRP A 116 3.65 -9.83 11.85
CA TRP A 116 3.91 -9.24 10.56
C TRP A 116 2.62 -9.09 9.76
N LEU A 117 2.47 -7.96 9.05
CA LEU A 117 1.32 -7.68 8.20
C LEU A 117 1.78 -7.45 6.76
N GLN A 118 1.16 -8.13 5.81
CA GLN A 118 1.36 -7.89 4.38
C GLN A 118 0.96 -6.45 4.00
N HIS A 119 1.70 -5.84 3.07
CA HIS A 119 1.47 -4.45 2.66
C HIS A 119 1.59 -4.24 1.14
N GLY A 120 1.68 -5.31 0.36
CA GLY A 120 1.76 -5.27 -1.09
C GLY A 120 1.15 -6.52 -1.73
N ALA A 121 0.34 -6.35 -2.79
CA ALA A 121 -0.22 -7.46 -3.56
C ALA A 121 0.90 -8.24 -4.28
N TYR A 122 1.85 -7.52 -4.90
CA TYR A 122 3.11 -8.09 -5.33
C TYR A 122 4.22 -7.67 -4.37
N GLN A 123 4.73 -8.62 -3.62
CA GLN A 123 5.73 -8.36 -2.60
C GLN A 123 6.78 -9.46 -2.62
N LEU A 124 8.05 -9.05 -2.80
CA LEU A 124 9.16 -9.98 -2.60
C LEU A 124 9.11 -10.52 -1.18
N GLY A 125 9.19 -11.81 -1.05
CA GLY A 125 8.98 -12.45 0.22
C GLY A 125 7.54 -12.87 0.51
N VAL A 126 6.63 -12.72 -0.44
CA VAL A 126 5.26 -13.23 -0.40
C VAL A 126 4.94 -13.97 -1.70
N ASN A 127 4.99 -13.27 -2.83
CA ASN A 127 4.65 -13.79 -4.16
C ASN A 127 5.87 -14.02 -5.05
N GLY A 128 7.07 -13.69 -4.58
CA GLY A 128 8.30 -13.87 -5.32
C GLY A 128 9.49 -14.04 -4.39
N PRO A 129 10.57 -14.68 -4.86
CA PRO A 129 11.75 -14.92 -4.04
C PRO A 129 12.45 -13.60 -3.70
N LEU A 130 12.92 -13.49 -2.46
CA LEU A 130 13.79 -12.40 -2.04
C LEU A 130 15.27 -12.75 -2.26
N THR A 131 15.58 -14.04 -2.16
CA THR A 131 16.92 -14.65 -2.37
C THR A 131 16.73 -16.01 -3.03
N ASP A 132 17.84 -16.65 -3.42
CA ASP A 132 17.84 -18.01 -3.98
C ASP A 132 17.55 -19.11 -2.93
N LYS A 133 17.37 -18.71 -1.68
CA LYS A 133 17.08 -19.63 -0.57
C LYS A 133 15.65 -19.46 -0.08
N PRO A 134 15.02 -20.54 0.42
CA PRO A 134 13.73 -20.43 1.10
C PRO A 134 13.78 -19.40 2.21
N MET A 135 12.73 -18.62 2.32
CA MET A 135 12.68 -17.51 3.27
C MET A 135 12.18 -17.98 4.62
N ALA A 136 12.86 -17.53 5.66
CA ALA A 136 12.42 -17.63 7.04
C ALA A 136 11.85 -16.27 7.50
N TYR A 137 10.81 -16.33 8.32
CA TYR A 137 10.27 -15.17 9.03
C TYR A 137 10.57 -15.30 10.52
N TYR A 138 11.09 -14.22 11.10
CA TYR A 138 11.25 -14.14 12.55
C TYR A 138 9.91 -13.99 13.26
N SER A 139 8.97 -13.30 12.62
CA SER A 139 7.65 -13.07 13.18
C SER A 139 6.94 -14.39 13.48
N GLU A 140 6.29 -14.44 14.63
CA GLU A 140 5.57 -15.63 15.11
C GLU A 140 4.17 -15.72 14.52
N LYS A 141 3.61 -14.58 14.06
CA LYS A 141 2.32 -14.48 13.40
C LYS A 141 2.46 -13.69 12.13
N LEU A 142 1.93 -14.22 11.03
CA LEU A 142 2.01 -13.62 9.69
C LEU A 142 0.58 -13.42 9.17
N LEU A 143 0.18 -12.16 8.99
CA LEU A 143 -1.13 -11.81 8.47
C LEU A 143 -1.03 -11.55 6.97
N PHE A 144 -1.44 -12.53 6.17
CA PHE A 144 -1.41 -12.50 4.71
C PHE A 144 -2.75 -12.06 4.14
N TRP A 145 -2.74 -11.45 2.97
CA TRP A 145 -3.97 -11.09 2.26
C TRP A 145 -4.61 -12.26 1.56
N GLU A 146 -3.83 -13.28 1.19
CA GLU A 146 -4.25 -14.47 0.47
C GLU A 146 -3.56 -15.73 1.00
N PRO A 147 -4.15 -16.91 0.76
CA PRO A 147 -3.48 -18.17 1.03
C PRO A 147 -2.16 -18.32 0.26
N LEU A 148 -1.25 -19.08 0.80
CA LEU A 148 -0.02 -19.51 0.10
C LEU A 148 -0.34 -20.60 -0.93
N SER A 149 -1.01 -20.35 -2.03
CA SER A 149 -1.34 -21.38 -3.00
C SER A 149 -0.06 -22.06 -3.57
N ASP A 150 0.53 -21.47 -4.59
CA ASP A 150 1.64 -22.08 -5.36
C ASP A 150 3.03 -21.61 -4.90
N ASN A 151 3.08 -20.69 -3.94
CA ASN A 151 4.32 -20.06 -3.48
C ASN A 151 4.93 -20.73 -2.24
N ARG A 152 4.41 -21.88 -1.82
CA ARG A 152 4.85 -22.56 -0.59
C ARG A 152 6.35 -22.89 -0.60
N ALA A 153 6.89 -23.23 -1.76
CA ALA A 153 8.31 -23.52 -1.94
C ALA A 153 9.26 -22.33 -1.71
N LEU A 154 8.72 -21.11 -1.70
CA LEU A 154 9.49 -19.89 -1.39
C LEU A 154 9.89 -19.79 0.10
N PHE A 155 9.31 -20.62 0.96
CA PHE A 155 9.41 -20.48 2.42
C PHE A 155 10.05 -21.69 3.08
N THR A 156 10.65 -21.48 4.25
CA THR A 156 11.03 -22.57 5.15
C THR A 156 9.78 -23.29 5.69
N ALA A 157 9.93 -24.54 6.10
CA ALA A 157 8.81 -25.42 6.46
C ALA A 157 7.93 -24.89 7.61
N ASP A 158 8.49 -24.05 8.50
CA ASP A 158 7.80 -23.45 9.64
C ASP A 158 6.93 -22.24 9.30
N VAL A 159 7.14 -21.61 8.14
CA VAL A 159 6.44 -20.37 7.78
C VAL A 159 4.95 -20.59 7.51
N PRO A 160 4.51 -21.63 6.77
CA PRO A 160 3.09 -21.86 6.51
C PRO A 160 2.22 -21.97 7.77
N GLU A 161 2.76 -22.51 8.85
CA GLU A 161 2.04 -22.67 10.13
C GLU A 161 1.82 -21.34 10.88
N LYS A 162 2.61 -20.31 10.55
CA LYS A 162 2.50 -18.97 11.14
C LYS A 162 1.50 -18.06 10.41
N ILE A 163 1.01 -18.49 9.24
CA ILE A 163 0.19 -17.65 8.34
C ILE A 163 -1.27 -17.78 8.67
N ASP A 164 -1.91 -16.62 8.86
CA ASP A 164 -3.36 -16.49 8.79
C ASP A 164 -3.75 -15.54 7.66
N VAL A 165 -4.81 -15.90 6.95
CA VAL A 165 -5.34 -15.09 5.86
C VAL A 165 -6.35 -14.11 6.41
N VAL A 166 -6.05 -12.82 6.26
CA VAL A 166 -6.90 -11.72 6.75
C VAL A 166 -7.62 -10.98 5.63
N GLY A 167 -7.13 -11.09 4.39
CA GLY A 167 -7.62 -10.30 3.26
C GLY A 167 -6.94 -8.92 3.17
N PHE A 168 -7.40 -8.09 2.25
CA PHE A 168 -6.82 -6.76 2.00
C PHE A 168 -7.17 -5.79 3.13
N THR A 169 -6.17 -5.33 3.88
CA THR A 169 -6.32 -4.45 5.05
C THR A 169 -5.81 -3.02 4.82
N LYS A 170 -5.27 -2.72 3.65
CA LYS A 170 -4.76 -1.39 3.32
C LYS A 170 -5.90 -0.44 2.95
N GLN A 171 -5.92 0.75 3.55
CA GLN A 171 -6.93 1.77 3.29
C GLN A 171 -6.34 3.16 3.18
N ASN A 172 -6.96 4.00 2.35
CA ASN A 172 -6.79 5.44 2.44
C ASN A 172 -7.44 5.97 3.72
N ILE A 173 -6.62 6.46 4.63
CA ILE A 173 -7.10 7.09 5.86
C ILE A 173 -7.18 8.62 5.78
N LEU A 174 -6.63 9.20 4.69
CA LEU A 174 -6.55 10.65 4.55
C LEU A 174 -7.92 11.23 4.16
N PRO A 175 -8.32 12.34 4.76
CA PRO A 175 -9.50 13.07 4.29
C PRO A 175 -9.26 13.59 2.85
N PRO A 176 -10.34 13.87 2.09
CA PRO A 176 -10.24 14.37 0.74
C PRO A 176 -9.32 15.59 0.63
N ARG A 177 -8.61 15.68 -0.49
CA ARG A 177 -7.71 16.79 -0.77
C ARG A 177 -8.43 17.91 -1.50
N THR A 178 -8.23 19.13 -1.03
CA THR A 178 -8.62 20.33 -1.80
C THR A 178 -7.56 20.63 -2.85
N TRP A 179 -7.99 20.80 -4.09
CA TRP A 179 -7.12 21.07 -5.22
C TRP A 179 -7.04 22.57 -5.54
N GLY A 180 -5.89 22.99 -6.03
CA GLY A 180 -5.72 24.36 -6.52
C GLY A 180 -6.46 24.61 -7.86
N PRO A 181 -6.55 25.88 -8.26
CA PRO A 181 -7.33 26.30 -9.45
C PRO A 181 -6.86 25.63 -10.75
N GLU A 182 -5.58 25.33 -10.89
CA GLU A 182 -5.02 24.66 -12.07
C GLU A 182 -5.60 23.24 -12.23
N VAL A 183 -5.66 22.45 -11.16
CA VAL A 183 -6.25 21.11 -11.20
C VAL A 183 -7.75 21.19 -11.41
N ALA A 184 -8.45 22.13 -10.76
CA ALA A 184 -9.87 22.31 -10.93
C ALA A 184 -10.24 22.70 -12.39
N ALA A 185 -9.47 23.59 -13.01
CA ALA A 185 -9.64 23.97 -14.41
C ALA A 185 -9.37 22.78 -15.36
N TRP A 186 -8.34 21.98 -15.06
CA TRP A 186 -8.04 20.78 -15.83
C TRP A 186 -9.18 19.73 -15.71
N GLN A 187 -9.71 19.52 -14.51
CA GLN A 187 -10.87 18.62 -14.30
C GLN A 187 -12.11 19.08 -15.07
N ALA A 188 -12.39 20.37 -15.07
CA ALA A 188 -13.52 20.95 -15.82
C ALA A 188 -13.36 20.79 -17.34
N ARG A 189 -12.12 20.88 -17.83
CA ARG A 189 -11.82 20.75 -19.26
C ARG A 189 -11.86 19.30 -19.74
N TYR A 190 -11.48 18.33 -18.89
CA TYR A 190 -11.40 16.92 -19.25
C TYR A 190 -12.35 16.10 -18.38
N PRO A 191 -13.62 15.94 -18.80
CA PRO A 191 -14.65 15.24 -18.02
C PRO A 191 -14.35 13.74 -17.84
N ARG A 192 -13.69 13.08 -18.80
CA ARG A 192 -13.22 11.70 -18.70
C ARG A 192 -11.74 11.70 -18.35
N ARG A 193 -11.38 10.94 -17.32
CA ARG A 193 -10.01 10.98 -16.78
C ARG A 193 -9.50 9.59 -16.42
N LEU A 194 -8.28 9.29 -16.87
CA LEU A 194 -7.59 8.03 -16.66
C LEU A 194 -6.34 8.24 -15.80
N LEU A 195 -6.17 7.43 -14.78
CA LEU A 195 -4.93 7.33 -14.03
C LEU A 195 -4.04 6.26 -14.66
N VAL A 196 -2.80 6.61 -15.00
CA VAL A 196 -1.81 5.70 -15.52
C VAL A 196 -0.63 5.62 -14.56
N CYS A 197 -0.38 4.44 -13.98
CA CYS A 197 0.67 4.26 -12.99
C CYS A 197 1.95 3.72 -13.61
N GLN A 198 3.10 4.32 -13.25
CA GLN A 198 4.43 3.88 -13.62
C GLN A 198 5.00 2.95 -12.52
N SER A 199 4.36 1.82 -12.29
CA SER A 199 4.79 0.89 -11.22
C SER A 199 5.93 -0.03 -11.62
N PHE A 200 6.73 0.33 -12.62
CA PHE A 200 7.87 -0.44 -13.08
C PHE A 200 8.91 -0.58 -11.96
N ARG A 201 9.14 -1.81 -11.52
CA ARG A 201 10.14 -2.09 -10.48
C ARG A 201 11.51 -2.30 -11.06
N TRP A 202 12.46 -1.71 -10.40
CA TRP A 202 13.87 -1.77 -10.69
C TRP A 202 14.52 -2.97 -10.02
N GLY A 203 15.48 -3.57 -10.71
CA GLY A 203 16.40 -4.53 -10.11
C GLY A 203 16.03 -6.01 -10.23
N ASN A 204 14.85 -6.35 -10.76
CA ASN A 204 14.41 -7.75 -10.85
C ASN A 204 14.32 -8.28 -12.28
N GLY A 205 14.85 -7.56 -13.27
CA GLY A 205 14.71 -7.94 -14.68
C GLY A 205 13.28 -7.93 -15.24
N ARG A 206 12.32 -7.42 -14.43
CA ARG A 206 10.89 -7.48 -14.76
C ARG A 206 10.49 -6.56 -15.91
N TYR A 207 11.22 -5.46 -16.12
CA TYR A 207 10.96 -4.52 -17.20
C TYR A 207 12.23 -4.12 -17.92
N SER A 208 12.19 -4.21 -19.24
CA SER A 208 13.21 -3.69 -20.14
C SER A 208 12.97 -2.22 -20.46
N ASN A 209 13.94 -1.57 -21.09
CA ASN A 209 13.74 -0.25 -21.67
C ASN A 209 12.69 -0.26 -22.77
N ASP A 210 12.54 -1.38 -23.49
CA ASP A 210 11.55 -1.55 -24.54
C ASP A 210 10.14 -1.56 -23.99
N ASN A 211 9.89 -2.23 -22.84
CA ASN A 211 8.61 -2.16 -22.16
C ASN A 211 8.26 -0.72 -21.73
N ILE A 212 9.26 0.05 -21.28
CA ILE A 212 9.06 1.45 -20.92
C ILE A 212 8.71 2.28 -22.15
N GLN A 213 9.41 2.07 -23.27
CA GLN A 213 9.11 2.76 -24.53
C GLN A 213 7.68 2.41 -25.00
N GLN A 214 7.33 1.13 -25.06
CA GLN A 214 5.99 0.66 -25.43
C GLN A 214 4.90 1.30 -24.57
N PHE A 215 5.12 1.38 -23.26
CA PHE A 215 4.19 2.03 -22.33
C PHE A 215 3.97 3.51 -22.68
N TYR A 216 5.02 4.26 -22.99
CA TYR A 216 4.89 5.66 -23.36
C TYR A 216 4.31 5.86 -24.76
N ASP A 217 4.63 4.98 -25.71
CA ASP A 217 4.04 4.99 -27.04
C ASP A 217 2.54 4.70 -26.99
N LEU A 218 2.12 3.78 -26.14
CA LEU A 218 0.71 3.50 -25.87
C LEU A 218 -0.01 4.73 -25.30
N ILE A 219 0.58 5.42 -24.33
CA ILE A 219 0.00 6.66 -23.76
C ILE A 219 -0.13 7.73 -24.86
N GLU A 220 0.90 7.92 -25.67
CA GLU A 220 0.93 8.91 -26.74
C GLU A 220 -0.16 8.64 -27.79
N GLN A 221 -0.26 7.38 -28.26
CA GLN A 221 -1.32 6.96 -29.17
C GLN A 221 -2.72 7.11 -28.57
N THR A 222 -2.88 6.81 -27.28
CA THR A 222 -4.15 6.98 -26.57
C THR A 222 -4.58 8.44 -26.55
N VAL A 223 -3.66 9.35 -26.26
CA VAL A 223 -3.94 10.79 -26.21
C VAL A 223 -4.25 11.36 -27.59
N ASP A 224 -3.47 10.96 -28.62
CA ASP A 224 -3.66 11.41 -29.99
C ASP A 224 -5.05 11.01 -30.53
N ARG A 225 -5.58 9.84 -30.14
CA ARG A 225 -6.90 9.36 -30.52
C ARG A 225 -8.05 9.89 -29.64
N ASN A 226 -7.72 10.29 -28.40
CA ASN A 226 -8.71 10.73 -27.41
C ASN A 226 -8.34 12.10 -26.85
N PRO A 227 -8.43 13.21 -27.62
CA PRO A 227 -7.97 14.53 -27.19
C PRO A 227 -8.75 15.11 -26.00
N ASP A 228 -9.97 14.60 -25.74
CA ASP A 228 -10.81 15.02 -24.61
C ASP A 228 -10.59 14.16 -23.36
N LEU A 229 -9.71 13.16 -23.43
CA LEU A 229 -9.33 12.34 -22.30
C LEU A 229 -8.24 13.03 -21.48
N GLY A 230 -8.51 13.30 -20.21
CA GLY A 230 -7.48 13.72 -19.27
C GLY A 230 -6.68 12.50 -18.77
N ILE A 231 -5.36 12.58 -18.74
CA ILE A 231 -4.50 11.52 -18.22
C ILE A 231 -3.67 12.03 -17.04
N ILE A 232 -3.68 11.31 -15.93
CA ILE A 232 -2.72 11.52 -14.85
C ILE A 232 -1.66 10.43 -14.91
N ILE A 233 -0.41 10.79 -15.16
CA ILE A 233 0.73 9.87 -15.09
C ILE A 233 1.33 9.94 -13.68
N ARG A 234 1.35 8.79 -12.99
CA ARG A 234 1.85 8.69 -11.62
C ARG A 234 3.02 7.72 -11.50
N SER A 235 4.16 8.22 -11.08
CA SER A 235 5.30 7.37 -10.75
C SER A 235 5.16 6.75 -9.35
N HIS A 236 5.86 5.64 -9.14
CA HIS A 236 5.90 4.98 -7.83
C HIS A 236 6.29 5.97 -6.72
N ARG A 237 5.42 6.11 -5.71
CA ARG A 237 5.54 7.08 -4.61
C ARG A 237 5.64 8.54 -5.09
N GLY A 238 5.08 8.85 -6.25
CA GLY A 238 5.08 10.21 -6.81
C GLY A 238 6.46 10.76 -7.17
N LYS A 239 7.50 9.92 -7.24
CA LYS A 239 8.86 10.31 -7.65
C LYS A 239 9.11 9.87 -9.08
N THR A 240 9.39 10.82 -9.96
CA THR A 240 9.86 10.50 -11.30
C THR A 240 11.18 9.75 -11.24
N ARG A 241 11.27 8.65 -11.95
CA ARG A 241 12.49 7.86 -12.04
C ARG A 241 13.35 8.34 -13.22
N LYS A 242 14.67 8.16 -13.13
CA LYS A 242 15.62 8.71 -14.09
C LYS A 242 15.31 8.33 -15.54
N ASN A 243 14.98 7.07 -15.80
CA ASN A 243 14.66 6.57 -17.15
C ASN A 243 13.25 6.92 -17.64
N HIS A 244 12.37 7.47 -16.79
CA HIS A 244 11.06 8.02 -17.18
C HIS A 244 11.11 9.53 -17.47
N SER A 245 12.13 10.23 -16.96
CA SER A 245 12.17 11.71 -17.00
C SER A 245 12.13 12.29 -18.41
N ALA A 246 12.80 11.66 -19.38
CA ALA A 246 12.83 12.12 -20.77
C ALA A 246 11.44 12.01 -21.40
N HIS A 247 10.77 10.88 -21.21
CA HIS A 247 9.41 10.63 -21.71
C HIS A 247 8.41 11.57 -21.04
N ASP A 248 8.43 11.69 -19.71
CA ASP A 248 7.56 12.59 -18.96
C ASP A 248 7.69 14.04 -19.44
N ASN A 249 8.93 14.51 -19.66
CA ASN A 249 9.18 15.87 -20.14
C ASN A 249 8.69 16.08 -21.58
N ARG A 250 8.84 15.06 -22.45
CA ARG A 250 8.34 15.09 -23.83
C ARG A 250 6.81 15.21 -23.85
N LEU A 251 6.13 14.33 -23.12
CA LEU A 251 4.66 14.33 -23.05
C LEU A 251 4.11 15.62 -22.42
N ALA A 252 4.73 16.10 -21.34
CA ALA A 252 4.31 17.34 -20.68
C ALA A 252 4.37 18.57 -21.58
N LYS A 253 5.28 18.59 -22.55
CA LYS A 253 5.38 19.69 -23.54
C LYS A 253 4.37 19.57 -24.66
N LYS A 254 4.03 18.34 -25.05
CA LYS A 254 3.19 18.07 -26.23
C LYS A 254 1.70 18.07 -25.88
N TYR A 255 1.32 17.60 -24.67
CA TYR A 255 -0.07 17.30 -24.36
C TYR A 255 -0.57 18.05 -23.11
N PRO A 256 -1.48 19.05 -23.28
CA PRO A 256 -2.04 19.81 -22.17
C PRO A 256 -3.06 19.01 -21.34
N ASN A 257 -3.56 17.88 -21.85
CA ASN A 257 -4.47 16.98 -21.17
C ASN A 257 -3.75 15.96 -20.26
N ILE A 258 -2.40 16.00 -20.18
CA ILE A 258 -1.63 15.13 -19.28
C ILE A 258 -1.13 15.93 -18.07
N LEU A 259 -1.49 15.45 -16.86
CA LEU A 259 -0.89 15.89 -15.60
C LEU A 259 0.06 14.85 -15.06
N PHE A 260 1.12 15.31 -14.39
CA PHE A 260 2.12 14.44 -13.76
C PHE A 260 2.05 14.53 -12.25
N SER A 261 1.81 13.40 -11.59
CA SER A 261 1.90 13.30 -10.14
C SER A 261 3.37 13.16 -9.72
N LYS A 262 4.10 14.30 -9.73
CA LYS A 262 5.49 14.40 -9.24
C LYS A 262 5.49 14.73 -7.76
N TYR A 263 6.42 14.14 -6.99
CA TYR A 263 6.43 14.31 -5.52
C TYR A 263 6.74 15.74 -5.07
N TYR A 264 7.64 16.44 -5.76
CA TYR A 264 8.16 17.73 -5.30
C TYR A 264 7.70 18.93 -6.12
N SER A 265 7.00 18.73 -7.22
CA SER A 265 6.68 19.82 -8.16
C SER A 265 5.40 19.54 -8.93
N GLY A 266 4.84 20.61 -9.50
CA GLY A 266 3.65 20.58 -10.33
C GLY A 266 2.34 20.58 -9.50
N PRO A 267 1.21 20.65 -10.19
CA PRO A 267 -0.11 20.83 -9.57
C PRO A 267 -0.51 19.64 -8.67
N LEU A 268 0.01 18.45 -8.96
CA LEU A 268 -0.22 17.23 -8.16
C LEU A 268 0.93 16.92 -7.20
N ALA A 269 1.73 17.92 -6.79
CA ALA A 269 2.81 17.71 -5.83
C ALA A 269 2.29 17.10 -4.53
N LYS A 270 3.00 16.08 -4.03
CA LYS A 270 2.66 15.31 -2.83
C LYS A 270 1.32 14.58 -2.85
N ALA A 271 0.64 14.47 -3.99
CA ALA A 271 -0.60 13.70 -4.09
C ALA A 271 -0.35 12.23 -3.68
N SER A 272 -1.23 11.66 -2.87
CA SER A 272 -1.26 10.22 -2.59
C SER A 272 -1.78 9.46 -3.81
N ILE A 273 -1.78 8.12 -3.76
CA ILE A 273 -2.44 7.33 -4.81
C ILE A 273 -3.95 7.59 -4.81
N HIS A 274 -4.54 7.71 -3.64
CA HIS A 274 -5.98 7.96 -3.50
C HIS A 274 -6.35 9.37 -3.96
N ASP A 275 -5.51 10.39 -3.67
CA ASP A 275 -5.71 11.73 -4.22
C ASP A 275 -5.74 11.72 -5.76
N ALA A 276 -4.91 10.88 -6.41
CA ALA A 276 -4.91 10.74 -7.86
C ALA A 276 -6.11 9.91 -8.36
N LEU A 277 -6.51 8.88 -7.62
CA LEU A 277 -7.72 8.10 -7.91
C LEU A 277 -8.97 8.97 -7.82
N ASP A 278 -9.08 9.86 -6.83
CA ASP A 278 -10.22 10.77 -6.67
C ASP A 278 -10.41 11.71 -7.87
N LEU A 279 -9.32 12.02 -8.57
CA LEU A 279 -9.36 12.82 -9.80
C LEU A 279 -9.75 12.02 -11.05
N CYS A 280 -9.68 10.68 -11.03
CA CYS A 280 -9.84 9.82 -12.19
C CYS A 280 -11.07 8.91 -12.08
N HIS A 281 -11.53 8.39 -13.23
CA HIS A 281 -12.65 7.45 -13.32
C HIS A 281 -12.19 6.00 -13.38
N ALA A 282 -11.00 5.76 -13.90
CA ALA A 282 -10.40 4.44 -14.02
C ALA A 282 -8.89 4.49 -13.95
N MET A 283 -8.24 3.33 -13.88
CA MET A 283 -6.80 3.21 -13.81
C MET A 283 -6.24 2.13 -14.73
N VAL A 284 -5.11 2.42 -15.37
CA VAL A 284 -4.23 1.43 -16.01
C VAL A 284 -2.90 1.40 -15.26
N SER A 285 -2.44 0.24 -14.88
CA SER A 285 -1.20 0.08 -14.12
C SER A 285 -0.52 -1.25 -14.45
N PRO A 286 0.82 -1.30 -14.46
CA PRO A 286 1.50 -2.57 -14.24
C PRO A 286 1.05 -3.21 -12.92
N THR A 287 1.20 -4.53 -12.78
CA THR A 287 0.80 -5.25 -11.55
C THR A 287 1.40 -4.61 -10.30
N SER A 288 0.52 -4.11 -9.44
CA SER A 288 0.88 -3.34 -8.25
C SER A 288 -0.25 -3.36 -7.24
N THR A 289 0.06 -3.08 -5.98
CA THR A 289 -0.95 -2.87 -4.93
C THR A 289 -1.92 -1.74 -5.28
N THR A 290 -1.51 -0.78 -6.10
CA THR A 290 -2.39 0.32 -6.54
C THR A 290 -3.62 -0.18 -7.31
N VAL A 291 -3.56 -1.36 -7.90
CA VAL A 291 -4.72 -2.03 -8.54
C VAL A 291 -5.82 -2.28 -7.50
N LEU A 292 -5.45 -2.84 -6.35
CA LEU A 292 -6.40 -3.02 -5.25
C LEU A 292 -6.89 -1.68 -4.69
N ASP A 293 -6.00 -0.68 -4.55
CA ASP A 293 -6.43 0.67 -4.15
C ASP A 293 -7.52 1.22 -5.09
N CYS A 294 -7.39 0.99 -6.40
CA CYS A 294 -8.39 1.41 -7.40
C CYS A 294 -9.71 0.63 -7.26
N VAL A 295 -9.64 -0.71 -7.22
CA VAL A 295 -10.80 -1.59 -7.11
C VAL A 295 -11.59 -1.31 -5.83
N TYR A 296 -10.92 -1.17 -4.69
CA TYR A 296 -11.58 -0.84 -3.41
C TYR A 296 -12.05 0.62 -3.32
N SER A 297 -11.66 1.48 -4.26
CA SER A 297 -12.26 2.79 -4.46
C SER A 297 -13.48 2.77 -5.39
N GLY A 298 -13.94 1.58 -5.79
CA GLY A 298 -15.09 1.40 -6.69
C GLY A 298 -14.82 1.80 -8.14
N LYS A 299 -13.56 1.82 -8.58
CA LYS A 299 -13.17 2.29 -9.92
C LYS A 299 -12.60 1.16 -10.78
N PRO A 300 -12.90 1.14 -12.09
CA PRO A 300 -12.33 0.18 -13.01
C PRO A 300 -10.82 0.22 -13.06
N ALA A 301 -10.20 -0.97 -13.07
CA ALA A 301 -8.77 -1.14 -13.22
C ALA A 301 -8.45 -2.09 -14.37
N ALA A 302 -7.40 -1.76 -15.13
CA ALA A 302 -6.82 -2.62 -16.14
C ALA A 302 -5.31 -2.73 -15.95
N LEU A 303 -4.72 -3.79 -16.46
CA LEU A 303 -3.30 -4.06 -16.34
C LEU A 303 -2.59 -3.72 -17.64
N PHE A 304 -1.50 -2.99 -17.55
CA PHE A 304 -0.50 -2.98 -18.60
C PHE A 304 0.15 -4.36 -18.62
N ASP A 305 0.07 -5.06 -19.75
CA ASP A 305 0.46 -6.46 -19.88
C ASP A 305 1.88 -6.74 -19.35
N GLU A 306 1.97 -7.73 -18.47
CA GLU A 306 3.22 -8.13 -17.81
C GLU A 306 3.41 -9.63 -17.72
N GLY A 307 2.46 -10.42 -18.21
CA GLY A 307 2.48 -11.88 -18.05
C GLY A 307 2.47 -12.38 -16.61
N LEU A 308 2.11 -11.53 -15.63
CA LEU A 308 2.00 -11.93 -14.21
C LEU A 308 0.56 -12.28 -13.86
N ALA A 309 0.36 -13.52 -13.41
CA ALA A 309 -0.96 -14.06 -13.04
C ALA A 309 -1.53 -13.59 -11.69
N ILE A 310 -1.07 -12.43 -11.15
CA ILE A 310 -1.55 -11.94 -9.85
C ILE A 310 -2.99 -11.44 -9.92
N PHE A 311 -3.37 -10.82 -11.04
CA PHE A 311 -4.72 -10.34 -11.29
C PHE A 311 -5.24 -10.86 -12.65
N PRO A 312 -5.42 -12.18 -12.82
CA PRO A 312 -5.63 -12.79 -14.13
C PRO A 312 -6.95 -12.40 -14.81
N HIS A 313 -7.91 -11.90 -14.03
CA HIS A 313 -9.25 -11.57 -14.52
C HIS A 313 -9.41 -10.13 -14.98
N LEU A 314 -8.45 -9.25 -14.66
CA LEU A 314 -8.53 -7.85 -15.09
C LEU A 314 -8.22 -7.71 -16.58
N PRO A 315 -8.84 -6.72 -17.26
CA PRO A 315 -8.51 -6.38 -18.63
C PRO A 315 -7.01 -6.15 -18.81
N GLN A 316 -6.43 -6.77 -19.85
CA GLN A 316 -5.02 -6.59 -20.21
C GLN A 316 -4.92 -5.55 -21.32
N ILE A 317 -4.01 -4.61 -21.15
CA ILE A 317 -3.79 -3.49 -22.08
C ILE A 317 -2.43 -3.67 -22.75
N ALA A 318 -2.42 -4.03 -24.00
CA ALA A 318 -1.22 -4.13 -24.84
C ALA A 318 -1.23 -3.10 -25.98
N THR A 319 -2.42 -2.73 -26.45
CA THR A 319 -2.62 -1.83 -27.61
C THR A 319 -3.52 -0.65 -27.25
N VAL A 320 -3.52 0.36 -28.10
CA VAL A 320 -4.44 1.51 -27.95
C VAL A 320 -5.90 1.08 -28.10
N GLN A 321 -6.18 0.05 -28.91
CA GLN A 321 -7.52 -0.51 -29.06
C GLN A 321 -8.03 -1.11 -27.74
N ASP A 322 -7.16 -1.78 -26.97
CA ASP A 322 -7.52 -2.31 -25.64
C ASP A 322 -7.87 -1.17 -24.67
N VAL A 323 -7.13 -0.05 -24.75
CA VAL A 323 -7.46 1.14 -23.96
C VAL A 323 -8.83 1.70 -24.35
N GLU A 324 -9.13 1.80 -25.65
CA GLU A 324 -10.42 2.31 -26.15
C GLU A 324 -11.60 1.42 -25.70
N ILE A 325 -11.44 0.10 -25.77
CA ILE A 325 -12.44 -0.88 -25.27
C ILE A 325 -12.62 -0.70 -23.75
N PHE A 326 -11.54 -0.59 -23.01
CA PHE A 326 -11.59 -0.37 -21.56
C PHE A 326 -12.28 0.96 -21.22
N LEU A 327 -11.95 2.04 -21.93
CA LEU A 327 -12.56 3.35 -21.74
C LEU A 327 -14.06 3.39 -22.08
N ALA A 328 -14.52 2.54 -23.00
CA ALA A 328 -15.95 2.42 -23.32
C ALA A 328 -16.77 1.85 -22.16
N GLN A 329 -16.13 1.12 -21.25
CA GLN A 329 -16.76 0.45 -20.12
C GLN A 329 -16.45 1.16 -18.77
N ILE A 330 -15.85 2.35 -18.80
CA ILE A 330 -15.31 3.05 -17.62
C ILE A 330 -16.37 3.40 -16.56
N ASP A 331 -17.62 3.56 -16.98
CA ASP A 331 -18.73 3.94 -16.09
C ASP A 331 -19.41 2.73 -15.45
N GLN A 332 -19.02 1.52 -15.85
CA GLN A 332 -19.58 0.26 -15.33
C GLN A 332 -18.43 -0.67 -14.93
N PRO A 333 -18.11 -0.73 -13.62
CA PRO A 333 -17.14 -1.71 -13.13
C PRO A 333 -17.53 -3.11 -13.61
N GLY A 334 -16.60 -3.79 -14.29
CA GLY A 334 -16.82 -5.16 -14.77
C GLY A 334 -16.94 -6.16 -13.62
N PRO A 335 -17.47 -7.37 -13.88
CA PRO A 335 -17.59 -8.43 -12.88
C PRO A 335 -16.23 -8.84 -12.28
N GLU A 336 -15.15 -8.61 -12.99
CA GLU A 336 -13.76 -8.92 -12.57
C GLU A 336 -13.38 -8.23 -11.26
N GLN A 337 -13.90 -7.02 -11.03
CA GLN A 337 -13.65 -6.27 -9.79
C GLN A 337 -14.37 -6.89 -8.60
N GLY A 338 -15.60 -7.36 -8.82
CA GLY A 338 -16.33 -8.13 -7.83
C GLY A 338 -15.55 -9.39 -7.42
N GLN A 339 -14.98 -10.09 -8.38
CA GLN A 339 -14.14 -11.28 -8.13
C GLN A 339 -12.88 -10.95 -7.32
N LEU A 340 -12.25 -9.79 -7.53
CA LEU A 340 -11.12 -9.37 -6.71
C LEU A 340 -11.53 -9.03 -5.29
N ILE A 341 -12.67 -8.36 -5.09
CA ILE A 341 -13.20 -8.08 -3.75
C ILE A 341 -13.59 -9.39 -3.05
N GLU A 342 -14.14 -10.35 -3.78
CA GLU A 342 -14.45 -11.68 -3.25
C GLU A 342 -13.17 -12.44 -2.85
N ARG A 343 -12.13 -12.39 -3.68
CA ARG A 343 -10.84 -13.03 -3.43
C ARG A 343 -10.09 -12.41 -2.25
N PHE A 344 -10.02 -11.08 -2.17
CA PHE A 344 -9.27 -10.36 -1.12
C PHE A 344 -10.12 -9.99 0.09
N GLY A 345 -11.42 -10.28 0.07
CA GLY A 345 -12.37 -10.04 1.15
C GLY A 345 -12.87 -8.60 1.24
N ARG A 346 -14.00 -8.39 1.90
CA ARG A 346 -14.54 -7.05 2.19
C ARG A 346 -13.67 -6.37 3.24
N PHE A 347 -13.44 -5.08 3.07
CA PHE A 347 -12.46 -4.35 3.88
C PHE A 347 -12.76 -4.42 5.39
N ASP A 348 -14.00 -4.16 5.82
CA ASP A 348 -14.36 -4.18 7.23
C ASP A 348 -14.26 -5.58 7.84
N ASP A 349 -14.67 -6.63 7.12
CA ASP A 349 -14.55 -8.01 7.56
C ASP A 349 -13.08 -8.42 7.71
N ASN A 350 -12.22 -7.93 6.82
CA ASN A 350 -10.78 -8.16 6.87
C ASN A 350 -10.13 -7.49 8.09
N LEU A 351 -10.54 -6.24 8.40
CA LEU A 351 -10.05 -5.55 9.59
C LEU A 351 -10.52 -6.25 10.87
N ASP A 352 -11.77 -6.72 10.91
CA ASP A 352 -12.30 -7.44 12.06
C ASP A 352 -11.60 -8.77 12.26
N ARG A 353 -11.32 -9.50 11.19
CA ARG A 353 -10.55 -10.75 11.21
C ARG A 353 -9.12 -10.50 11.68
N ALA A 354 -8.43 -9.50 11.11
CA ALA A 354 -7.08 -9.16 11.53
C ALA A 354 -7.01 -8.75 13.00
N ALA A 355 -7.97 -7.93 13.46
CA ALA A 355 -8.07 -7.54 14.87
C ALA A 355 -8.29 -8.73 15.79
N THR A 356 -9.21 -9.65 15.43
CA THR A 356 -9.48 -10.86 16.22
C THR A 356 -8.23 -11.72 16.35
N LEU A 357 -7.54 -12.00 15.24
CA LEU A 357 -6.32 -12.81 15.26
C LEU A 357 -5.20 -12.18 16.10
N VAL A 358 -5.07 -10.86 16.07
CA VAL A 358 -4.10 -10.13 16.91
C VAL A 358 -4.50 -10.22 18.39
N GLU A 359 -5.76 -10.00 18.72
CA GLU A 359 -6.29 -10.13 20.09
C GLU A 359 -6.04 -11.53 20.65
N ASP A 360 -6.41 -12.57 19.90
CA ASP A 360 -6.26 -13.97 20.32
C ASP A 360 -4.78 -14.32 20.54
N PHE A 361 -3.88 -13.87 19.60
CA PHE A 361 -2.45 -14.05 19.74
C PHE A 361 -1.89 -13.38 21.00
N MET A 362 -2.38 -12.21 21.36
CA MET A 362 -1.94 -11.45 22.54
C MET A 362 -2.49 -12.03 23.83
N LEU A 363 -3.77 -12.42 23.84
CA LEU A 363 -4.45 -12.93 25.03
C LEU A 363 -4.00 -14.34 25.39
N ALA A 364 -3.73 -15.20 24.41
CA ALA A 364 -3.20 -16.56 24.64
C ALA A 364 -1.81 -16.58 25.32
N ARG A 365 -1.12 -15.46 25.36
CA ARG A 365 0.21 -15.30 25.99
C ARG A 365 0.19 -14.66 27.37
N GLN A 366 -0.99 -14.37 27.87
CA GLN A 366 -1.13 -13.90 29.26
C GLN A 366 -1.00 -15.07 30.22
N PRO A 367 -0.22 -14.94 31.30
CA PRO A 367 -0.05 -15.99 32.30
C PRO A 367 -1.36 -16.30 33.05
#